data_f3a1e5755f3db93566c764ecd722b094
#
_entry.id   f3a1e5755f3db93566c764ecd722b094
#
_cell.length_a   1.000
_cell.length_b   1.000
_cell.length_c   1.000
_cell.angle_alpha   90.00
_cell.angle_beta   90.00
_cell.angle_gamma   90.00
#
_symmetry.space_group_name_H-M   'P 1'
#
loop_
_entity.id
_entity.type
_entity.pdbx_description
1 polymer ?
#
loop_
_entity_poly.entity_id
_entity_poly.type
_entity_poly.pdbx_seq_one_letter_code
_entity_poly.pdbx_strand_id
1 'polypeptide(L)'
;MFRLDLKVHTKIAFVYFSLAAGLGILLRLFYLTPIAANYKYIIHAHSHTALLGWVYLALTGIIYRLLFQTTKLPKKYLYIFLATNISLLGMLFSFPFQGYAVVSIIFSTLFLFCSYFYTGFILRNTPDEHRHTQYFKLIKAALWYMVFSSIGPWALGAIMSTLGKTSIWYKLSIYFYLHFQYNSWFLLGILGVVFYLFQKLKLTYQPRDFKRFFYLLNSGVILSFFLSTYWTNPPIVFYLLGGLGVILLLFAFYQLFAFILRNKYQLKAGLSSFNYQILKITGILLVGKIFMQSLTAMPFFAELAFENLDFVIGYLHWVFLGFVSLALFGFLNWLKLIRLSKKAFYLYLSGFVISEILIFYKGFVLWLGLPFFSSYFMILVLVSALIPIAVGWIIGLNLRKNE
;
A
#
# COMPACT_ATOMS: atom_id res chain seq x y z
N MET A 1 18.72 24.25 -15.27
CA MET A 1 17.50 24.33 -14.46
C MET A 1 16.85 22.95 -14.45
N PHE A 2 16.89 22.20 -13.33
CA PHE A 2 16.25 20.88 -13.22
C PHE A 2 14.73 21.08 -13.36
N ARG A 3 14.14 20.66 -14.48
CA ARG A 3 12.69 20.59 -14.61
C ARG A 3 12.23 19.33 -13.87
N LEU A 4 11.65 19.51 -12.69
CA LEU A 4 10.91 18.46 -12.00
C LEU A 4 9.72 18.03 -12.89
N ASP A 5 9.80 16.82 -13.41
CA ASP A 5 8.74 16.18 -14.16
C ASP A 5 8.25 14.91 -13.43
N LEU A 6 7.23 14.27 -13.96
CA LEU A 6 6.64 13.08 -13.37
C LEU A 6 7.61 11.88 -13.32
N LYS A 7 8.60 11.81 -14.23
CA LYS A 7 9.62 10.75 -14.18
C LYS A 7 10.56 10.97 -13.01
N VAL A 8 10.92 12.21 -12.70
CA VAL A 8 11.72 12.55 -11.51
C VAL A 8 10.91 12.26 -10.24
N HIS A 9 9.62 12.64 -10.19
CA HIS A 9 8.71 12.27 -9.10
C HIS A 9 8.73 10.75 -8.86
N THR A 10 8.59 9.95 -9.90
CA THR A 10 8.61 8.49 -9.80
C THR A 10 9.95 7.95 -9.29
N LYS A 11 11.07 8.51 -9.75
CA LYS A 11 12.41 8.13 -9.24
C LYS A 11 12.56 8.42 -7.75
N ILE A 12 12.03 9.55 -7.28
CA ILE A 12 12.04 9.90 -5.85
C ILE A 12 11.22 8.89 -5.05
N ALA A 13 10.07 8.43 -5.55
CA ALA A 13 9.30 7.37 -4.90
C ALA A 13 10.12 6.07 -4.77
N PHE A 14 10.91 5.69 -5.80
CA PHE A 14 11.81 4.54 -5.73
C PHE A 14 12.97 4.73 -4.74
N VAL A 15 13.46 5.95 -4.57
CA VAL A 15 14.47 6.25 -3.53
C VAL A 15 13.89 6.01 -2.15
N TYR A 16 12.67 6.48 -1.87
CA TYR A 16 11.99 6.17 -0.61
C TYR A 16 11.75 4.67 -0.44
N PHE A 17 11.45 3.95 -1.52
CA PHE A 17 11.33 2.50 -1.44
C PHE A 17 12.65 1.83 -1.02
N SER A 18 13.77 2.23 -1.62
CA SER A 18 15.11 1.76 -1.23
C SER A 18 15.41 2.04 0.24
N LEU A 19 15.11 3.26 0.71
CA LEU A 19 15.31 3.66 2.11
C LEU A 19 14.43 2.83 3.06
N ALA A 20 13.15 2.63 2.71
CA ALA A 20 12.27 1.78 3.50
C ALA A 20 12.78 0.33 3.56
N ALA A 21 13.21 -0.22 2.42
CA ALA A 21 13.77 -1.57 2.38
C ALA A 21 15.07 -1.69 3.20
N GLY A 22 15.94 -0.67 3.16
CA GLY A 22 17.13 -0.59 4.00
C GLY A 22 16.80 -0.57 5.50
N LEU A 23 15.82 0.24 5.91
CA LEU A 23 15.32 0.25 7.29
C LEU A 23 14.71 -1.11 7.68
N GLY A 24 14.04 -1.81 6.75
CA GLY A 24 13.54 -3.16 6.97
C GLY A 24 14.66 -4.19 7.22
N ILE A 25 15.80 -4.08 6.53
CA ILE A 25 16.98 -4.90 6.81
C ILE A 25 17.54 -4.54 8.20
N LEU A 26 17.67 -3.27 8.51
CA LEU A 26 18.13 -2.82 9.82
C LEU A 26 17.28 -3.42 10.95
N LEU A 27 15.95 -3.44 10.82
CA LEU A 27 15.06 -4.07 11.79
C LEU A 27 15.32 -5.57 11.98
N ARG A 28 15.72 -6.27 10.94
CA ARG A 28 16.06 -7.70 11.00
C ARG A 28 17.45 -7.95 11.61
N LEU A 29 18.38 -7.01 11.41
CA LEU A 29 19.73 -7.07 12.00
C LEU A 29 19.71 -6.97 13.53
N PHE A 30 18.69 -6.36 14.14
CA PHE A 30 18.53 -6.35 15.61
C PHE A 30 18.46 -7.75 16.25
N TYR A 31 18.10 -8.77 15.47
CA TYR A 31 18.08 -10.16 15.93
C TYR A 31 19.44 -10.86 15.84
N LEU A 32 20.42 -10.26 15.15
CA LEU A 32 21.74 -10.85 14.91
C LEU A 32 22.86 -10.15 15.67
N THR A 33 22.72 -8.85 15.90
CA THR A 33 23.78 -8.03 16.52
C THR A 33 23.17 -6.92 17.35
N PRO A 34 23.81 -6.53 18.46
CA PRO A 34 23.41 -5.35 19.22
C PRO A 34 23.52 -4.09 18.37
N ILE A 35 22.44 -3.32 18.28
CA ILE A 35 22.40 -2.05 17.55
C ILE A 35 22.01 -0.95 18.53
N ALA A 36 22.82 0.10 18.62
CA ALA A 36 22.59 1.26 19.49
C ALA A 36 21.50 2.19 18.93
N ALA A 37 20.29 1.64 18.72
CA ALA A 37 19.12 2.40 18.26
C ALA A 37 17.83 1.82 18.88
N ASN A 38 16.79 2.63 18.93
CA ASN A 38 15.49 2.17 19.44
C ASN A 38 14.72 1.44 18.33
N TYR A 39 14.48 0.15 18.50
CA TYR A 39 13.77 -0.71 17.55
C TYR A 39 12.40 -0.14 17.14
N LYS A 40 11.59 0.34 18.11
CA LYS A 40 10.26 0.91 17.83
C LYS A 40 10.34 2.19 17.01
N TYR A 41 11.36 3.01 17.22
CA TYR A 41 11.58 4.23 16.46
C TYR A 41 11.93 3.93 15.00
N ILE A 42 12.77 2.92 14.79
CA ILE A 42 13.10 2.45 13.43
C ILE A 42 11.85 1.85 12.74
N ILE A 43 10.96 1.14 13.45
CA ILE A 43 9.68 0.67 12.89
C ILE A 43 8.86 1.86 12.38
N HIS A 44 8.77 2.95 13.13
CA HIS A 44 8.02 4.14 12.69
C HIS A 44 8.63 4.76 11.43
N ALA A 45 9.96 4.93 11.40
CA ALA A 45 10.63 5.42 10.20
C ALA A 45 10.40 4.50 8.98
N HIS A 46 10.56 3.17 9.17
CA HIS A 46 10.32 2.18 8.13
C HIS A 46 8.90 2.25 7.57
N SER A 47 7.90 2.17 8.43
CA SER A 47 6.50 2.11 8.01
C SER A 47 6.02 3.39 7.32
N HIS A 48 6.37 4.58 7.84
CA HIS A 48 6.00 5.85 7.21
C HIS A 48 6.72 6.04 5.87
N THR A 49 8.00 5.69 5.77
CA THR A 49 8.75 5.76 4.51
C THR A 49 8.19 4.78 3.47
N ALA A 50 7.79 3.58 3.87
CA ALA A 50 7.20 2.60 2.98
C ALA A 50 5.80 3.04 2.47
N LEU A 51 4.89 3.41 3.39
CA LEU A 51 3.52 3.75 3.00
C LEU A 51 3.45 5.10 2.30
N LEU A 52 4.08 6.11 2.86
CA LEU A 52 3.90 7.49 2.44
C LEU A 52 4.98 7.94 1.44
N GLY A 53 6.20 7.44 1.59
CA GLY A 53 7.29 7.72 0.67
C GLY A 53 7.21 6.91 -0.63
N TRP A 54 6.95 5.58 -0.55
CA TRP A 54 6.86 4.75 -1.73
C TRP A 54 5.44 4.68 -2.29
N VAL A 55 4.51 4.08 -1.55
CA VAL A 55 3.19 3.74 -2.10
C VAL A 55 2.38 4.99 -2.48
N TYR A 56 2.32 5.96 -1.58
CA TYR A 56 1.58 7.20 -1.83
C TYR A 56 2.17 7.98 -3.02
N LEU A 57 3.50 8.22 -3.05
CA LEU A 57 4.09 8.97 -4.16
C LEU A 57 3.93 8.23 -5.49
N ALA A 58 4.17 6.93 -5.54
CA ALA A 58 4.01 6.18 -6.78
C ALA A 58 2.56 6.20 -7.29
N LEU A 59 1.58 5.97 -6.41
CA LEU A 59 0.17 5.96 -6.79
C LEU A 59 -0.34 7.36 -7.20
N THR A 60 0.05 8.41 -6.47
CA THR A 60 -0.32 9.79 -6.83
C THR A 60 0.26 10.21 -8.17
N GLY A 61 1.50 9.79 -8.47
CA GLY A 61 2.12 10.00 -9.77
C GLY A 61 1.39 9.26 -10.91
N ILE A 62 0.97 8.01 -10.68
CA ILE A 62 0.18 7.24 -11.64
C ILE A 62 -1.17 7.92 -11.89
N ILE A 63 -1.91 8.30 -10.84
CA ILE A 63 -3.20 8.98 -10.96
C ILE A 63 -3.05 10.29 -11.74
N TYR A 64 -2.02 11.08 -11.45
CA TYR A 64 -1.73 12.30 -12.21
C TYR A 64 -1.50 12.00 -13.70
N ARG A 65 -0.62 11.04 -14.03
CA ARG A 65 -0.32 10.64 -15.40
C ARG A 65 -1.55 10.21 -16.18
N LEU A 66 -2.42 9.49 -15.50
CA LEU A 66 -3.63 8.92 -16.06
C LEU A 66 -4.68 9.99 -16.40
N LEU A 67 -4.89 10.96 -15.51
CA LEU A 67 -5.91 12.00 -15.67
C LEU A 67 -5.45 13.15 -16.58
N PHE A 68 -4.19 13.54 -16.51
CA PHE A 68 -3.68 14.69 -17.25
C PHE A 68 -2.89 14.30 -18.51
N GLN A 69 -2.61 13.03 -18.71
CA GLN A 69 -1.90 12.46 -19.87
C GLN A 69 -0.57 13.16 -20.22
N THR A 70 0.03 13.84 -19.28
CA THR A 70 1.30 14.57 -19.40
C THR A 70 2.29 14.18 -18.31
N THR A 71 3.56 14.43 -18.55
CA THR A 71 4.63 14.33 -17.53
C THR A 71 5.01 15.69 -16.95
N LYS A 72 4.53 16.80 -17.54
CA LYS A 72 4.81 18.15 -17.03
C LYS A 72 3.98 18.41 -15.77
N LEU A 73 4.62 18.90 -14.72
CA LEU A 73 3.97 19.23 -13.46
C LEU A 73 3.65 20.73 -13.40
N PRO A 74 2.37 21.13 -13.21
CA PRO A 74 2.01 22.52 -12.99
C PRO A 74 2.54 23.00 -11.63
N LYS A 75 2.77 24.31 -11.49
CA LYS A 75 3.33 24.93 -10.27
C LYS A 75 2.60 24.48 -8.99
N LYS A 76 1.26 24.44 -9.01
CA LYS A 76 0.45 24.02 -7.85
C LYS A 76 0.76 22.58 -7.43
N TYR A 77 0.83 21.64 -8.37
CA TYR A 77 1.21 20.26 -8.09
C TYR A 77 2.65 20.17 -7.57
N LEU A 78 3.55 20.94 -8.18
CA LEU A 78 4.96 20.98 -7.77
C LEU A 78 5.12 21.42 -6.30
N TYR A 79 4.40 22.46 -5.87
CA TYR A 79 4.44 22.88 -4.45
C TYR A 79 3.90 21.82 -3.51
N ILE A 80 2.80 21.13 -3.87
CA ILE A 80 2.27 20.02 -3.08
C ILE A 80 3.31 18.90 -2.98
N PHE A 81 3.94 18.54 -4.11
CA PHE A 81 4.97 17.51 -4.15
C PHE A 81 6.20 17.86 -3.31
N LEU A 82 6.68 19.10 -3.39
CA LEU A 82 7.81 19.57 -2.59
C LEU A 82 7.48 19.57 -1.09
N ALA A 83 6.32 20.09 -0.69
CA ALA A 83 5.87 20.08 0.70
C ALA A 83 5.71 18.63 1.22
N THR A 84 5.19 17.72 0.39
CA THR A 84 5.12 16.29 0.71
C THR A 84 6.51 15.71 0.96
N ASN A 85 7.49 16.01 0.10
CA ASN A 85 8.86 15.51 0.30
C ASN A 85 9.53 16.11 1.55
N ILE A 86 9.29 17.39 1.87
CA ILE A 86 9.77 18.00 3.12
C ILE A 86 9.19 17.23 4.32
N SER A 87 7.89 16.93 4.30
CA SER A 87 7.26 16.17 5.39
C SER A 87 7.82 14.74 5.50
N LEU A 88 8.05 14.07 4.37
CA LEU A 88 8.62 12.72 4.34
C LEU A 88 10.07 12.68 4.86
N LEU A 89 10.90 13.62 4.42
CA LEU A 89 12.28 13.75 4.94
C LEU A 89 12.29 14.09 6.42
N GLY A 90 11.41 15.00 6.84
CA GLY A 90 11.27 15.34 8.26
C GLY A 90 10.90 14.13 9.11
N MET A 91 9.96 13.28 8.66
CA MET A 91 9.62 12.03 9.33
C MET A 91 10.77 11.04 9.31
N LEU A 92 11.44 10.85 8.16
CA LEU A 92 12.55 9.91 8.00
C LEU A 92 13.69 10.22 8.96
N PHE A 93 14.02 11.50 9.14
CA PHE A 93 15.12 11.91 10.03
C PHE A 93 14.69 12.11 11.48
N SER A 94 13.42 12.32 11.79
CA SER A 94 13.00 12.52 13.18
C SER A 94 12.60 11.22 13.88
N PHE A 95 11.89 10.31 13.22
CA PHE A 95 11.43 9.07 13.85
C PHE A 95 12.55 8.21 14.45
N PRO A 96 13.70 7.97 13.79
CA PRO A 96 14.74 7.11 14.34
C PRO A 96 15.31 7.58 15.68
N PHE A 97 15.25 8.89 15.95
CA PHE A 97 15.85 9.49 17.13
C PHE A 97 14.87 9.75 18.28
N GLN A 98 13.60 10.08 17.96
CA GLN A 98 12.64 10.49 18.99
C GLN A 98 11.30 9.73 18.96
N GLY A 99 11.09 8.84 17.98
CA GLY A 99 9.79 8.17 17.79
C GLY A 99 8.67 9.19 17.56
N TYR A 100 7.48 8.94 18.12
CA TYR A 100 6.38 9.91 18.12
C TYR A 100 6.60 11.01 19.20
N ALA A 101 7.27 12.09 18.79
CA ALA A 101 7.49 13.29 19.57
C ALA A 101 7.21 14.53 18.71
N VAL A 102 7.42 15.73 19.26
CA VAL A 102 6.96 16.98 18.67
C VAL A 102 7.35 17.13 17.19
N VAL A 103 8.63 16.93 16.85
CA VAL A 103 9.10 17.15 15.47
C VAL A 103 8.50 16.13 14.49
N SER A 104 8.47 14.85 14.85
CA SER A 104 7.90 13.80 13.99
C SER A 104 6.38 13.97 13.82
N ILE A 105 5.67 14.45 14.87
CA ILE A 105 4.24 14.76 14.80
C ILE A 105 3.99 15.95 13.87
N ILE A 106 4.81 17.01 13.94
CA ILE A 106 4.69 18.16 13.03
C ILE A 106 4.80 17.73 11.58
N PHE A 107 5.81 16.93 11.23
CA PHE A 107 5.98 16.45 9.86
C PHE A 107 4.90 15.47 9.42
N SER A 108 4.43 14.60 10.32
CA SER A 108 3.30 13.70 10.03
C SER A 108 2.01 14.49 9.79
N THR A 109 1.77 15.54 10.56
CA THR A 109 0.62 16.45 10.39
C THR A 109 0.72 17.23 9.08
N LEU A 110 1.92 17.73 8.74
CA LEU A 110 2.15 18.40 7.46
C LEU A 110 1.83 17.47 6.28
N PHE A 111 2.19 16.17 6.37
CA PHE A 111 1.82 15.18 5.37
C PHE A 111 0.30 15.07 5.19
N LEU A 112 -0.49 15.06 6.28
CA LEU A 112 -1.95 15.03 6.18
C LEU A 112 -2.48 16.22 5.38
N PHE A 113 -2.01 17.44 5.66
CA PHE A 113 -2.39 18.61 4.87
C PHE A 113 -1.98 18.50 3.41
N CYS A 114 -0.76 18.00 3.11
CA CYS A 114 -0.32 17.77 1.74
C CYS A 114 -1.27 16.79 1.00
N SER A 115 -1.74 15.74 1.68
CA SER A 115 -2.70 14.79 1.12
C SER A 115 -4.07 15.43 0.82
N TYR A 116 -4.53 16.36 1.65
CA TYR A 116 -5.76 17.12 1.41
C TYR A 116 -5.60 18.07 0.21
N PHE A 117 -4.48 18.78 0.15
CA PHE A 117 -4.19 19.65 -1.02
C PHE A 117 -4.06 18.85 -2.32
N TYR A 118 -3.44 17.66 -2.27
CA TYR A 118 -3.41 16.77 -3.41
C TYR A 118 -4.81 16.33 -3.83
N THR A 119 -5.65 15.89 -2.89
CA THR A 119 -7.05 15.52 -3.15
C THR A 119 -7.81 16.68 -3.79
N GLY A 120 -7.74 17.87 -3.19
CA GLY A 120 -8.39 19.07 -3.73
C GLY A 120 -7.87 19.45 -5.11
N PHE A 121 -6.56 19.32 -5.36
CA PHE A 121 -5.96 19.55 -6.66
C PHE A 121 -6.53 18.61 -7.73
N ILE A 122 -6.54 17.31 -7.47
CA ILE A 122 -7.06 16.31 -8.42
C ILE A 122 -8.55 16.55 -8.69
N LEU A 123 -9.38 16.69 -7.64
CA LEU A 123 -10.83 16.83 -7.82
C LEU A 123 -11.24 18.11 -8.59
N ARG A 124 -10.49 19.21 -8.40
CA ARG A 124 -10.80 20.48 -9.06
C ARG A 124 -10.29 20.56 -10.49
N ASN A 125 -9.14 19.95 -10.79
CA ASN A 125 -8.46 20.10 -12.07
C ASN A 125 -8.62 18.91 -13.02
N THR A 126 -9.32 17.84 -12.63
CA THR A 126 -9.61 16.71 -13.52
C THR A 126 -10.44 17.18 -14.70
N PRO A 127 -10.01 16.92 -15.96
CA PRO A 127 -10.77 17.26 -17.17
C PRO A 127 -12.16 16.60 -17.16
N ASP A 128 -13.15 17.28 -17.74
CA ASP A 128 -14.56 16.83 -17.71
C ASP A 128 -14.75 15.48 -18.39
N GLU A 129 -13.98 15.18 -19.43
CA GLU A 129 -14.01 13.86 -20.11
C GLU A 129 -13.74 12.67 -19.19
N HIS A 130 -13.03 12.90 -18.07
CA HIS A 130 -12.73 11.85 -17.09
C HIS A 130 -13.78 11.74 -15.98
N ARG A 131 -14.48 12.83 -15.64
CA ARG A 131 -15.31 12.96 -14.43
C ARG A 131 -16.44 11.92 -14.32
N HIS A 132 -17.00 11.49 -15.46
CA HIS A 132 -18.11 10.53 -15.49
C HIS A 132 -17.68 9.09 -15.70
N THR A 133 -16.37 8.83 -15.86
CA THR A 133 -15.85 7.49 -16.12
C THR A 133 -15.85 6.59 -14.88
N GLN A 134 -15.87 5.28 -15.11
CA GLN A 134 -15.85 4.28 -14.03
C GLN A 134 -14.54 4.35 -13.24
N TYR A 135 -13.40 4.51 -13.90
CA TYR A 135 -12.11 4.63 -13.23
C TYR A 135 -12.01 5.88 -12.36
N PHE A 136 -12.56 7.02 -12.81
CA PHE A 136 -12.52 8.22 -11.98
C PHE A 136 -13.43 8.12 -10.76
N LYS A 137 -14.57 7.43 -10.84
CA LYS A 137 -15.42 7.16 -9.68
C LYS A 137 -14.65 6.38 -8.59
N LEU A 138 -13.85 5.38 -8.99
CA LEU A 138 -12.98 4.64 -8.07
C LEU A 138 -11.86 5.52 -7.50
N ILE A 139 -11.17 6.30 -8.35
CA ILE A 139 -10.13 7.23 -7.90
C ILE A 139 -10.70 8.28 -6.95
N LYS A 140 -11.87 8.85 -7.26
CA LYS A 140 -12.54 9.82 -6.39
C LYS A 140 -12.88 9.22 -5.02
N ALA A 141 -13.42 8.01 -4.99
CA ALA A 141 -13.69 7.30 -3.74
C ALA A 141 -12.39 7.04 -2.96
N ALA A 142 -11.33 6.58 -3.64
CA ALA A 142 -10.01 6.39 -3.04
C ALA A 142 -9.47 7.66 -2.38
N LEU A 143 -9.54 8.81 -3.07
CA LEU A 143 -9.11 10.10 -2.54
C LEU A 143 -9.91 10.51 -1.30
N TRP A 144 -11.22 10.30 -1.31
CA TRP A 144 -12.05 10.59 -0.13
C TRP A 144 -11.74 9.65 1.04
N TYR A 145 -11.46 8.36 0.79
CA TYR A 145 -11.01 7.45 1.84
C TYR A 145 -9.64 7.83 2.41
N MET A 146 -8.73 8.36 1.60
CA MET A 146 -7.46 8.89 2.07
C MET A 146 -7.68 10.05 3.07
N VAL A 147 -8.58 10.98 2.74
CA VAL A 147 -8.96 12.06 3.67
C VAL A 147 -9.69 11.51 4.90
N PHE A 148 -10.64 10.59 4.72
CA PHE A 148 -11.42 9.97 5.80
C PHE A 148 -10.52 9.20 6.78
N SER A 149 -9.52 8.49 6.28
CA SER A 149 -8.58 7.73 7.11
C SER A 149 -7.84 8.62 8.12
N SER A 150 -7.63 9.90 7.80
CA SER A 150 -6.92 10.85 8.67
C SER A 150 -7.65 11.15 9.98
N ILE A 151 -8.93 10.76 10.11
CA ILE A 151 -9.64 10.78 11.41
C ILE A 151 -8.84 9.97 12.44
N GLY A 152 -8.22 8.85 12.04
CA GLY A 152 -7.39 8.05 12.94
C GLY A 152 -6.23 8.82 13.58
N PRO A 153 -5.29 9.41 12.81
CA PRO A 153 -4.23 10.26 13.35
C PRO A 153 -4.71 11.46 14.17
N TRP A 154 -5.79 12.14 13.77
CA TRP A 154 -6.36 13.24 14.56
C TRP A 154 -6.92 12.74 15.89
N ALA A 155 -7.68 11.63 15.89
CA ALA A 155 -8.16 11.01 17.12
C ALA A 155 -7.00 10.53 17.99
N LEU A 156 -5.94 9.96 17.37
CA LEU A 156 -4.76 9.49 18.09
C LEU A 156 -4.09 10.61 18.90
N GLY A 157 -3.95 11.82 18.32
CA GLY A 157 -3.42 12.98 19.01
C GLY A 157 -4.24 13.35 20.25
N ALA A 158 -5.56 13.39 20.12
CA ALA A 158 -6.47 13.67 21.24
C ALA A 158 -6.43 12.57 22.29
N ILE A 159 -6.43 11.29 21.89
CA ILE A 159 -6.38 10.14 22.80
C ILE A 159 -5.07 10.11 23.58
N MET A 160 -3.94 10.39 22.93
CA MET A 160 -2.65 10.44 23.62
C MET A 160 -2.59 11.47 24.73
N SER A 161 -3.25 12.62 24.56
CA SER A 161 -3.26 13.70 25.55
C SER A 161 -4.29 13.52 26.65
N THR A 162 -5.35 12.71 26.44
CA THR A 162 -6.46 12.55 27.39
C THR A 162 -6.49 11.18 28.05
N LEU A 163 -6.45 10.10 27.26
CA LEU A 163 -6.62 8.71 27.72
C LEU A 163 -5.30 7.92 27.81
N GLY A 164 -4.23 8.44 27.19
CA GLY A 164 -2.92 7.80 27.19
C GLY A 164 -2.79 6.63 26.18
N LYS A 165 -1.54 6.13 26.04
CA LYS A 165 -1.17 5.08 25.06
C LYS A 165 -1.67 3.68 25.41
N THR A 166 -2.10 3.44 26.64
CA THR A 166 -2.63 2.14 27.10
C THR A 166 -4.11 1.96 26.80
N SER A 167 -4.80 3.03 26.39
CA SER A 167 -6.22 2.98 26.02
C SER A 167 -6.45 2.11 24.77
N ILE A 168 -7.56 1.37 24.77
CA ILE A 168 -8.05 0.64 23.60
C ILE A 168 -8.17 1.57 22.38
N TRP A 169 -8.65 2.78 22.58
CA TRP A 169 -8.86 3.77 21.53
C TRP A 169 -7.57 4.16 20.81
N TYR A 170 -6.42 4.09 21.50
CA TYR A 170 -5.11 4.33 20.89
C TYR A 170 -4.83 3.34 19.74
N LYS A 171 -5.00 2.04 20.00
CA LYS A 171 -4.80 1.01 18.97
C LYS A 171 -5.89 1.07 17.89
N LEU A 172 -7.15 1.28 18.27
CA LEU A 172 -8.26 1.40 17.34
C LEU A 172 -8.08 2.57 16.37
N SER A 173 -7.53 3.70 16.81
CA SER A 173 -7.23 4.84 15.93
C SER A 173 -6.17 4.50 14.89
N ILE A 174 -5.13 3.74 15.28
CA ILE A 174 -4.11 3.25 14.35
C ILE A 174 -4.73 2.28 13.35
N TYR A 175 -5.55 1.32 13.80
CA TYR A 175 -6.22 0.36 12.94
C TYR A 175 -7.21 1.03 11.99
N PHE A 176 -7.93 2.06 12.44
CA PHE A 176 -8.80 2.86 11.60
C PHE A 176 -8.00 3.50 10.44
N TYR A 177 -6.91 4.19 10.76
CA TYR A 177 -6.04 4.79 9.75
C TYR A 177 -5.52 3.74 8.75
N LEU A 178 -4.91 2.67 9.25
CA LEU A 178 -4.34 1.63 8.40
C LEU A 178 -5.40 0.96 7.54
N HIS A 179 -6.56 0.59 8.11
CA HIS A 179 -7.63 -0.06 7.38
C HIS A 179 -8.09 0.79 6.18
N PHE A 180 -8.39 2.07 6.39
CA PHE A 180 -8.83 2.95 5.31
C PHE A 180 -7.68 3.40 4.38
N GLN A 181 -6.43 3.26 4.76
CA GLN A 181 -5.30 3.42 3.85
C GLN A 181 -5.16 2.25 2.88
N TYR A 182 -4.97 1.02 3.36
CA TYR A 182 -4.64 -0.08 2.46
C TYR A 182 -5.86 -0.82 1.90
N ASN A 183 -7.00 -0.92 2.62
CA ASN A 183 -8.22 -1.54 2.10
C ASN A 183 -9.09 -0.59 1.27
N SER A 184 -8.84 0.72 1.34
CA SER A 184 -9.61 1.72 0.59
C SER A 184 -8.74 2.54 -0.33
N TRP A 185 -7.94 3.48 0.20
CA TRP A 185 -7.16 4.41 -0.60
C TRP A 185 -6.28 3.69 -1.64
N PHE A 186 -5.41 2.80 -1.20
CA PHE A 186 -4.51 2.11 -2.13
C PHE A 186 -5.25 1.10 -3.02
N LEU A 187 -6.16 0.33 -2.46
CA LEU A 187 -6.91 -0.67 -3.21
C LEU A 187 -7.80 -0.03 -4.28
N LEU A 188 -8.65 0.95 -3.92
CA LEU A 188 -9.53 1.61 -4.88
C LEU A 188 -8.75 2.45 -5.89
N GLY A 189 -7.62 3.06 -5.48
CA GLY A 189 -6.71 3.77 -6.37
C GLY A 189 -6.15 2.83 -7.44
N ILE A 190 -5.63 1.66 -7.04
CA ILE A 190 -5.15 0.61 -7.96
C ILE A 190 -6.27 0.11 -8.86
N LEU A 191 -7.46 -0.16 -8.32
CA LEU A 191 -8.63 -0.57 -9.10
C LEU A 191 -9.04 0.52 -10.09
N GLY A 192 -8.93 1.79 -9.73
CA GLY A 192 -9.13 2.90 -10.67
C GLY A 192 -8.18 2.80 -11.88
N VAL A 193 -6.91 2.48 -11.64
CA VAL A 193 -5.94 2.26 -12.73
C VAL A 193 -6.28 1.03 -13.56
N VAL A 194 -6.76 -0.06 -12.94
CA VAL A 194 -7.24 -1.27 -13.65
C VAL A 194 -8.43 -0.92 -14.56
N PHE A 195 -9.41 -0.16 -14.07
CA PHE A 195 -10.56 0.24 -14.89
C PHE A 195 -10.18 1.22 -16.01
N TYR A 196 -9.17 2.06 -15.82
CA TYR A 196 -8.58 2.85 -16.90
C TYR A 196 -7.91 1.95 -17.95
N LEU A 197 -7.19 0.91 -17.53
CA LEU A 197 -6.63 -0.10 -18.43
C LEU A 197 -7.74 -0.77 -19.25
N PHE A 198 -8.85 -1.18 -18.61
CA PHE A 198 -10.00 -1.76 -19.31
C PHE A 198 -10.52 -0.81 -20.40
N GLN A 199 -10.71 0.46 -20.08
CA GLN A 199 -11.15 1.45 -21.05
C GLN A 199 -10.15 1.62 -22.21
N LYS A 200 -8.85 1.67 -21.94
CA LYS A 200 -7.80 1.77 -22.99
C LYS A 200 -7.77 0.54 -23.91
N LEU A 201 -8.09 -0.62 -23.39
CA LEU A 201 -8.20 -1.86 -24.16
C LEU A 201 -9.61 -2.09 -24.73
N LYS A 202 -10.51 -1.10 -24.65
CA LYS A 202 -11.90 -1.17 -25.11
C LYS A 202 -12.69 -2.33 -24.51
N LEU A 203 -12.35 -2.74 -23.27
CA LEU A 203 -13.10 -3.73 -22.51
C LEU A 203 -14.26 -3.03 -21.80
N THR A 204 -15.47 -3.41 -22.16
CA THR A 204 -16.69 -2.76 -21.64
C THR A 204 -17.17 -3.47 -20.38
N TYR A 205 -16.95 -2.87 -19.22
CA TYR A 205 -17.62 -3.26 -17.98
C TYR A 205 -18.96 -2.54 -17.92
N GLN A 206 -20.07 -3.29 -17.97
CA GLN A 206 -21.40 -2.71 -18.11
C GLN A 206 -21.73 -1.74 -16.96
N PRO A 207 -22.41 -0.59 -17.21
CA PRO A 207 -22.69 0.40 -16.17
C PRO A 207 -23.46 -0.16 -14.97
N ARG A 208 -24.40 -1.11 -15.20
CA ARG A 208 -25.17 -1.78 -14.16
C ARG A 208 -24.27 -2.64 -13.27
N ASP A 209 -23.38 -3.42 -13.88
CA ASP A 209 -22.45 -4.30 -13.14
C ASP A 209 -21.42 -3.48 -12.39
N PHE A 210 -20.93 -2.38 -12.99
CA PHE A 210 -20.06 -1.44 -12.31
C PHE A 210 -20.73 -0.82 -11.09
N LYS A 211 -21.98 -0.38 -11.20
CA LYS A 211 -22.74 0.20 -10.08
C LYS A 211 -22.84 -0.81 -8.94
N ARG A 212 -23.19 -2.07 -9.24
CA ARG A 212 -23.26 -3.16 -8.26
C ARG A 212 -21.89 -3.42 -7.61
N PHE A 213 -20.84 -3.60 -8.43
CA PHE A 213 -19.46 -3.78 -7.96
C PHE A 213 -19.03 -2.63 -7.04
N PHE A 214 -19.27 -1.38 -7.45
CA PHE A 214 -18.85 -0.21 -6.71
C PHE A 214 -19.52 -0.12 -5.33
N TYR A 215 -20.80 -0.39 -5.23
CA TYR A 215 -21.50 -0.37 -3.94
C TYR A 215 -21.08 -1.55 -3.05
N LEU A 216 -20.98 -2.77 -3.59
CA LEU A 216 -20.53 -3.93 -2.84
C LEU A 216 -19.13 -3.70 -2.29
N LEU A 217 -18.21 -3.16 -3.12
CA LEU A 217 -16.83 -2.87 -2.71
C LEU A 217 -16.79 -1.83 -1.58
N ASN A 218 -17.47 -0.69 -1.76
CA ASN A 218 -17.43 0.40 -0.77
C ASN A 218 -18.11 0.00 0.55
N SER A 219 -19.29 -0.63 0.50
CA SER A 219 -19.96 -1.12 1.71
C SER A 219 -19.14 -2.20 2.40
N GLY A 220 -18.57 -3.13 1.61
CA GLY A 220 -17.69 -4.17 2.13
C GLY A 220 -16.43 -3.61 2.80
N VAL A 221 -15.80 -2.60 2.22
CA VAL A 221 -14.65 -1.92 2.83
C VAL A 221 -15.04 -1.25 4.14
N ILE A 222 -16.15 -0.51 4.20
CA ILE A 222 -16.60 0.18 5.42
C ILE A 222 -16.89 -0.85 6.53
N LEU A 223 -17.67 -1.88 6.22
CA LEU A 223 -18.09 -2.87 7.21
C LEU A 223 -16.93 -3.78 7.65
N SER A 224 -16.00 -4.12 6.76
CA SER A 224 -14.84 -4.93 7.13
C SER A 224 -13.87 -4.23 8.10
N PHE A 225 -14.03 -2.92 8.36
CA PHE A 225 -13.31 -2.26 9.45
C PHE A 225 -13.59 -2.91 10.80
N PHE A 226 -14.80 -3.40 11.03
CA PHE A 226 -15.16 -4.06 12.30
C PHE A 226 -14.32 -5.32 12.59
N LEU A 227 -13.71 -5.97 11.58
CA LEU A 227 -12.73 -7.04 11.82
C LEU A 227 -11.55 -6.56 12.69
N SER A 228 -11.15 -5.31 12.53
CA SER A 228 -10.06 -4.71 13.31
C SER A 228 -10.42 -4.45 14.79
N THR A 229 -11.65 -4.70 15.19
CA THR A 229 -12.13 -4.51 16.57
C THR A 229 -12.27 -5.83 17.33
N TYR A 230 -12.20 -7.02 16.69
CA TYR A 230 -12.54 -8.30 17.28
C TYR A 230 -11.69 -8.65 18.52
N TRP A 231 -10.42 -8.23 18.54
CA TRP A 231 -9.53 -8.42 19.69
C TRP A 231 -9.97 -7.67 20.97
N THR A 232 -10.96 -6.79 20.89
CA THR A 232 -11.53 -6.08 22.05
C THR A 232 -12.72 -6.82 22.67
N ASN A 233 -13.09 -7.99 22.15
CA ASN A 233 -14.31 -8.73 22.51
C ASN A 233 -15.57 -7.85 22.46
N PRO A 234 -15.86 -7.23 21.30
CA PRO A 234 -16.96 -6.29 21.15
C PRO A 234 -18.33 -6.99 21.17
N PRO A 235 -19.43 -6.25 21.30
CA PRO A 235 -20.79 -6.80 21.15
C PRO A 235 -20.97 -7.55 19.83
N ILE A 236 -21.83 -8.58 19.82
CA ILE A 236 -22.09 -9.48 18.67
C ILE A 236 -22.35 -8.75 17.35
N VAL A 237 -22.95 -7.56 17.39
CA VAL A 237 -23.23 -6.75 16.20
C VAL A 237 -21.98 -6.42 15.41
N PHE A 238 -20.83 -6.24 16.07
CA PHE A 238 -19.56 -5.95 15.39
C PHE A 238 -19.05 -7.16 14.61
N TYR A 239 -19.23 -8.37 15.14
CA TYR A 239 -18.90 -9.61 14.43
C TYR A 239 -19.79 -9.79 13.20
N LEU A 240 -21.10 -9.51 13.32
CA LEU A 240 -22.03 -9.58 12.20
C LEU A 240 -21.69 -8.55 11.12
N LEU A 241 -21.37 -7.31 11.50
CA LEU A 241 -20.99 -6.26 10.56
C LEU A 241 -19.68 -6.59 9.85
N GLY A 242 -18.66 -7.04 10.56
CA GLY A 242 -17.37 -7.46 9.97
C GLY A 242 -17.55 -8.63 9.01
N GLY A 243 -18.30 -9.66 9.40
CA GLY A 243 -18.63 -10.82 8.55
C GLY A 243 -19.40 -10.41 7.28
N LEU A 244 -20.42 -9.55 7.43
CA LEU A 244 -21.15 -9.00 6.28
C LEU A 244 -20.19 -8.22 5.35
N GLY A 245 -19.28 -7.43 5.92
CA GLY A 245 -18.26 -6.72 5.14
C GLY A 245 -17.42 -7.67 4.28
N VAL A 246 -16.98 -8.79 4.83
CA VAL A 246 -16.24 -9.83 4.09
C VAL A 246 -17.09 -10.40 2.96
N ILE A 247 -18.33 -10.78 3.23
CA ILE A 247 -19.25 -11.32 2.22
C ILE A 247 -19.42 -10.36 1.05
N LEU A 248 -19.64 -9.08 1.32
CA LEU A 248 -19.77 -8.05 0.29
C LEU A 248 -18.49 -7.89 -0.55
N LEU A 249 -17.31 -7.93 0.10
CA LEU A 249 -16.02 -7.90 -0.60
C LEU A 249 -15.84 -9.12 -1.50
N LEU A 250 -16.16 -10.32 -1.00
CA LEU A 250 -16.07 -11.54 -1.79
C LEU A 250 -16.94 -11.47 -3.05
N PHE A 251 -18.18 -10.98 -2.94
CA PHE A 251 -19.06 -10.80 -4.10
C PHE A 251 -18.53 -9.72 -5.06
N ALA A 252 -17.98 -8.62 -4.55
CA ALA A 252 -17.38 -7.58 -5.39
C ALA A 252 -16.20 -8.14 -6.19
N PHE A 253 -15.27 -8.83 -5.53
CA PHE A 253 -14.09 -9.39 -6.20
C PHE A 253 -14.43 -10.58 -7.10
N TYR A 254 -15.42 -11.40 -6.76
CA TYR A 254 -15.94 -12.43 -7.67
C TYR A 254 -16.40 -11.81 -9.02
N GLN A 255 -17.18 -10.73 -8.98
CA GLN A 255 -17.61 -10.05 -10.21
C GLN A 255 -16.43 -9.51 -11.02
N LEU A 256 -15.45 -8.89 -10.35
CA LEU A 256 -14.26 -8.37 -11.02
C LEU A 256 -13.41 -9.48 -11.65
N PHE A 257 -13.14 -10.54 -10.91
CA PHE A 257 -12.34 -11.66 -11.42
C PHE A 257 -13.06 -12.43 -12.53
N ALA A 258 -14.38 -12.62 -12.42
CA ALA A 258 -15.17 -13.21 -13.49
C ALA A 258 -15.08 -12.37 -14.78
N PHE A 259 -15.13 -11.05 -14.69
CA PHE A 259 -14.92 -10.16 -15.84
C PHE A 259 -13.51 -10.28 -16.41
N ILE A 260 -12.47 -10.26 -15.56
CA ILE A 260 -11.07 -10.41 -15.99
C ILE A 260 -10.86 -11.75 -16.71
N LEU A 261 -11.39 -12.85 -16.17
CA LEU A 261 -11.25 -14.18 -16.75
C LEU A 261 -11.97 -14.31 -18.10
N ARG A 262 -13.15 -13.72 -18.24
CA ARG A 262 -13.88 -13.69 -19.54
C ARG A 262 -13.11 -12.91 -20.60
N ASN A 263 -12.37 -11.88 -20.21
CA ASN A 263 -11.62 -11.01 -21.13
C ASN A 263 -10.11 -11.29 -21.16
N LYS A 264 -9.67 -12.44 -20.63
CA LYS A 264 -8.23 -12.75 -20.46
C LYS A 264 -7.41 -12.71 -21.77
N TYR A 265 -8.00 -13.12 -22.88
CA TYR A 265 -7.33 -13.10 -24.18
C TYR A 265 -7.13 -11.70 -24.72
N GLN A 266 -8.14 -10.81 -24.55
CA GLN A 266 -8.05 -9.41 -24.95
C GLN A 266 -7.04 -8.66 -24.07
N LEU A 267 -7.03 -8.93 -22.76
CA LEU A 267 -6.01 -8.40 -21.83
C LEU A 267 -4.60 -8.84 -22.22
N LYS A 268 -4.43 -10.13 -22.59
CA LYS A 268 -3.14 -10.66 -23.04
C LYS A 268 -2.70 -10.04 -24.37
N ALA A 269 -3.61 -9.85 -25.32
CA ALA A 269 -3.32 -9.23 -26.62
C ALA A 269 -3.00 -7.73 -26.50
N GLY A 270 -3.65 -7.02 -25.56
CA GLY A 270 -3.49 -5.58 -25.39
C GLY A 270 -2.30 -5.14 -24.51
N LEU A 271 -1.60 -6.09 -23.90
CA LEU A 271 -0.43 -5.84 -23.04
C LEU A 271 0.81 -6.58 -23.58
N SER A 272 1.99 -6.02 -23.30
CA SER A 272 3.21 -6.81 -23.48
C SER A 272 3.15 -8.07 -22.62
N SER A 273 3.76 -9.18 -23.08
CA SER A 273 3.81 -10.45 -22.33
C SER A 273 4.29 -10.25 -20.89
N PHE A 274 5.25 -9.34 -20.68
CA PHE A 274 5.80 -9.05 -19.37
C PHE A 274 4.80 -8.29 -18.48
N ASN A 275 4.14 -7.24 -18.99
CA ASN A 275 3.12 -6.52 -18.22
C ASN A 275 1.91 -7.43 -17.91
N TYR A 276 1.53 -8.32 -18.81
CA TYR A 276 0.47 -9.29 -18.54
C TYR A 276 0.86 -10.27 -17.42
N GLN A 277 2.12 -10.74 -17.39
CA GLN A 277 2.63 -11.58 -16.30
C GLN A 277 2.59 -10.86 -14.95
N ILE A 278 3.03 -9.58 -14.90
CA ILE A 278 2.96 -8.77 -13.69
C ILE A 278 1.50 -8.65 -13.22
N LEU A 279 0.58 -8.32 -14.11
CA LEU A 279 -0.85 -8.20 -13.81
C LEU A 279 -1.43 -9.51 -13.26
N LYS A 280 -1.06 -10.67 -13.86
CA LYS A 280 -1.49 -11.98 -13.39
C LYS A 280 -0.97 -12.28 -11.97
N ILE A 281 0.31 -12.05 -11.71
CA ILE A 281 0.90 -12.26 -10.37
C ILE A 281 0.24 -11.33 -9.35
N THR A 282 0.04 -10.06 -9.71
CA THR A 282 -0.67 -9.08 -8.86
C THR A 282 -2.09 -9.54 -8.53
N GLY A 283 -2.81 -10.11 -9.50
CA GLY A 283 -4.14 -10.66 -9.28
C GLY A 283 -4.14 -11.85 -8.30
N ILE A 284 -3.16 -12.74 -8.41
CA ILE A 284 -2.99 -13.88 -7.48
C ILE A 284 -2.73 -13.36 -6.07
N LEU A 285 -1.86 -12.35 -5.92
CA LEU A 285 -1.56 -11.75 -4.62
C LEU A 285 -2.78 -11.02 -4.01
N LEU A 286 -3.60 -10.40 -4.86
CA LEU A 286 -4.87 -9.82 -4.41
C LEU A 286 -5.84 -10.89 -3.89
N VAL A 287 -5.93 -12.05 -4.56
CA VAL A 287 -6.73 -13.19 -4.07
C VAL A 287 -6.21 -13.66 -2.70
N GLY A 288 -4.90 -13.84 -2.55
CA GLY A 288 -4.29 -14.20 -1.27
C GLY A 288 -4.57 -13.16 -0.16
N LYS A 289 -4.51 -11.86 -0.49
CA LYS A 289 -4.87 -10.78 0.44
C LYS A 289 -6.33 -10.88 0.89
N ILE A 290 -7.26 -11.10 -0.04
CA ILE A 290 -8.69 -11.22 0.28
C ILE A 290 -8.93 -12.48 1.12
N PHE A 291 -8.29 -13.58 0.78
CA PHE A 291 -8.38 -14.84 1.54
C PHE A 291 -7.93 -14.65 3.00
N MET A 292 -6.72 -14.11 3.23
CA MET A 292 -6.21 -13.85 4.58
C MET A 292 -7.12 -12.89 5.37
N GLN A 293 -7.62 -11.84 4.72
CA GLN A 293 -8.57 -10.93 5.36
C GLN A 293 -9.91 -11.63 5.70
N SER A 294 -10.35 -12.57 4.86
CA SER A 294 -11.58 -13.31 5.12
C SER A 294 -11.45 -14.27 6.32
N LEU A 295 -10.26 -14.83 6.53
CA LEU A 295 -10.00 -15.68 7.72
C LEU A 295 -10.22 -14.90 9.01
N THR A 296 -9.89 -13.60 9.07
CA THR A 296 -10.08 -12.79 10.28
C THR A 296 -11.55 -12.50 10.60
N ALA A 297 -12.50 -12.91 9.75
CA ALA A 297 -13.93 -12.92 10.10
C ALA A 297 -14.26 -14.00 11.12
N MET A 298 -13.42 -15.02 11.27
CA MET A 298 -13.53 -16.01 12.32
C MET A 298 -12.76 -15.50 13.56
N PRO A 299 -13.39 -15.36 14.74
CA PRO A 299 -12.77 -14.82 15.95
C PRO A 299 -11.42 -15.46 16.31
N PHE A 300 -11.30 -16.77 16.15
CA PHE A 300 -10.06 -17.52 16.37
C PHE A 300 -8.86 -16.94 15.59
N PHE A 301 -9.00 -16.65 14.29
CA PHE A 301 -7.91 -16.10 13.49
C PHE A 301 -7.64 -14.63 13.78
N ALA A 302 -8.67 -13.88 14.19
CA ALA A 302 -8.50 -12.50 14.62
C ALA A 302 -7.69 -12.42 15.93
N GLU A 303 -7.98 -13.29 16.87
CA GLU A 303 -7.26 -13.43 18.15
C GLU A 303 -5.82 -13.89 17.91
N LEU A 304 -5.63 -14.96 17.13
CA LEU A 304 -4.30 -15.45 16.74
C LEU A 304 -3.42 -14.35 16.11
N ALA A 305 -4.00 -13.54 15.20
CA ALA A 305 -3.27 -12.44 14.60
C ALA A 305 -2.96 -11.31 15.60
N PHE A 306 -3.81 -11.09 16.58
CA PHE A 306 -3.58 -10.10 17.62
C PHE A 306 -2.49 -10.53 18.60
N GLU A 307 -2.48 -11.79 19.01
CA GLU A 307 -1.49 -12.35 19.93
C GLU A 307 -0.14 -12.55 19.26
N ASN A 308 -0.13 -12.95 17.98
CA ASN A 308 1.09 -13.20 17.23
C ASN A 308 1.26 -12.15 16.12
N LEU A 309 2.01 -11.09 16.44
CA LEU A 309 2.24 -9.96 15.54
C LEU A 309 2.93 -10.34 14.23
N ASP A 310 3.65 -11.47 14.16
CA ASP A 310 4.33 -11.90 12.93
C ASP A 310 3.34 -12.24 11.81
N PHE A 311 2.13 -12.73 12.14
CA PHE A 311 1.06 -12.90 11.14
C PHE A 311 0.57 -11.56 10.58
N VAL A 312 0.46 -10.54 11.43
CA VAL A 312 0.10 -9.18 10.97
C VAL A 312 1.21 -8.59 10.11
N ILE A 313 2.48 -8.77 10.51
CA ILE A 313 3.63 -8.31 9.73
C ILE A 313 3.66 -9.00 8.36
N GLY A 314 3.47 -10.32 8.30
CA GLY A 314 3.36 -11.08 7.06
C GLY A 314 2.22 -10.56 6.19
N TYR A 315 1.03 -10.42 6.74
CA TYR A 315 -0.10 -9.86 5.98
C TYR A 315 0.18 -8.46 5.42
N LEU A 316 0.79 -7.57 6.20
CA LEU A 316 1.13 -6.21 5.73
C LEU A 316 2.21 -6.25 4.63
N HIS A 317 3.24 -7.09 4.76
CA HIS A 317 4.25 -7.26 3.71
C HIS A 317 3.64 -7.89 2.45
N TRP A 318 2.77 -8.90 2.57
CA TRP A 318 2.03 -9.44 1.44
C TRP A 318 1.25 -8.37 0.70
N VAL A 319 0.57 -7.48 1.43
CA VAL A 319 -0.20 -6.37 0.84
C VAL A 319 0.74 -5.35 0.19
N PHE A 320 1.75 -4.85 0.91
CA PHE A 320 2.54 -3.70 0.45
C PHE A 320 3.68 -4.08 -0.49
N LEU A 321 4.48 -5.10 -0.16
CA LEU A 321 5.55 -5.56 -1.05
C LEU A 321 5.01 -6.44 -2.17
N GLY A 322 4.03 -7.28 -1.88
CA GLY A 322 3.40 -8.15 -2.87
C GLY A 322 2.42 -7.40 -3.75
N PHE A 323 1.17 -7.30 -3.32
CA PHE A 323 0.07 -6.79 -4.14
C PHE A 323 0.28 -5.36 -4.63
N VAL A 324 0.51 -4.42 -3.72
CA VAL A 324 0.57 -2.99 -4.06
C VAL A 324 1.81 -2.66 -4.87
N SER A 325 3.01 -3.10 -4.43
CA SER A 325 4.24 -2.76 -5.16
C SER A 325 4.31 -3.38 -6.54
N LEU A 326 3.84 -4.63 -6.72
CA LEU A 326 3.80 -5.25 -8.04
C LEU A 326 2.79 -4.54 -8.96
N ALA A 327 1.63 -4.15 -8.45
CA ALA A 327 0.68 -3.32 -9.20
C ALA A 327 1.32 -2.00 -9.66
N LEU A 328 1.99 -1.29 -8.74
CA LEU A 328 2.67 -0.05 -9.05
C LEU A 328 3.79 -0.24 -10.09
N PHE A 329 4.62 -1.28 -9.96
CA PHE A 329 5.66 -1.61 -10.96
C PHE A 329 5.05 -1.83 -12.34
N GLY A 330 3.99 -2.65 -12.42
CA GLY A 330 3.32 -2.95 -13.68
C GLY A 330 2.75 -1.68 -14.33
N PHE A 331 2.06 -0.84 -13.56
CA PHE A 331 1.45 0.37 -14.09
C PHE A 331 2.47 1.46 -14.44
N LEU A 332 3.51 1.66 -13.63
CA LEU A 332 4.59 2.59 -13.94
C LEU A 332 5.32 2.21 -15.22
N ASN A 333 5.57 0.90 -15.41
CA ASN A 333 6.18 0.38 -16.63
C ASN A 333 5.24 0.50 -17.85
N TRP A 334 3.97 0.17 -17.69
CA TRP A 334 2.96 0.30 -18.74
C TRP A 334 2.76 1.76 -19.20
N LEU A 335 2.73 2.69 -18.24
CA LEU A 335 2.62 4.15 -18.52
C LEU A 335 3.94 4.78 -18.97
N LYS A 336 5.01 3.99 -19.14
CA LYS A 336 6.35 4.44 -19.55
C LYS A 336 6.97 5.50 -18.62
N LEU A 337 6.61 5.46 -17.33
CA LEU A 337 7.21 6.31 -16.30
C LEU A 337 8.53 5.74 -15.79
N ILE A 338 8.71 4.42 -15.90
CA ILE A 338 9.98 3.71 -15.64
C ILE A 338 10.25 2.68 -16.74
N ARG A 339 11.50 2.23 -16.78
CA ARG A 339 11.92 1.00 -17.44
C ARG A 339 12.10 -0.08 -16.39
N LEU A 340 11.36 -1.18 -16.51
CA LEU A 340 11.44 -2.32 -15.61
C LEU A 340 12.07 -3.50 -16.34
N SER A 341 13.26 -3.94 -15.91
CA SER A 341 13.88 -5.13 -16.49
C SER A 341 13.28 -6.40 -15.88
N LYS A 342 13.15 -7.45 -16.70
CA LYS A 342 12.68 -8.77 -16.22
C LYS A 342 13.58 -9.29 -15.09
N LYS A 343 14.90 -9.16 -15.23
CA LYS A 343 15.87 -9.65 -14.22
C LYS A 343 15.68 -8.96 -12.88
N ALA A 344 15.58 -7.61 -12.86
CA ALA A 344 15.34 -6.86 -11.64
C ALA A 344 13.97 -7.18 -11.01
N PHE A 345 12.93 -7.36 -11.84
CA PHE A 345 11.61 -7.76 -11.37
C PHE A 345 11.60 -9.14 -10.70
N TYR A 346 12.21 -10.15 -11.33
CA TYR A 346 12.25 -11.49 -10.73
C TYR A 346 13.17 -11.57 -9.52
N LEU A 347 14.25 -10.79 -9.47
CA LEU A 347 15.06 -10.65 -8.26
C LEU A 347 14.23 -10.09 -7.09
N TYR A 348 13.47 -9.03 -7.35
CA TYR A 348 12.53 -8.48 -6.38
C TYR A 348 11.49 -9.51 -5.93
N LEU A 349 10.85 -10.18 -6.89
CA LEU A 349 9.81 -11.17 -6.62
C LEU A 349 10.35 -12.34 -5.78
N SER A 350 11.56 -12.82 -6.09
CA SER A 350 12.20 -13.89 -5.31
C SER A 350 12.49 -13.42 -3.87
N GLY A 351 13.06 -12.22 -3.70
CA GLY A 351 13.30 -11.64 -2.38
C GLY A 351 12.00 -11.49 -1.58
N PHE A 352 10.93 -11.00 -2.21
CA PHE A 352 9.62 -10.90 -1.59
C PHE A 352 9.08 -12.28 -1.19
N VAL A 353 8.97 -13.22 -2.12
CA VAL A 353 8.33 -14.54 -1.85
C VAL A 353 9.08 -15.30 -0.76
N ILE A 354 10.42 -15.36 -0.82
CA ILE A 354 11.18 -16.12 0.17
C ILE A 354 11.13 -15.42 1.53
N SER A 355 11.26 -14.08 1.58
CA SER A 355 11.14 -13.37 2.86
C SER A 355 9.76 -13.51 3.48
N GLU A 356 8.71 -13.56 2.66
CA GLU A 356 7.33 -13.74 3.10
C GLU A 356 7.11 -15.13 3.71
N ILE A 357 7.61 -16.17 3.05
CA ILE A 357 7.60 -17.54 3.58
C ILE A 357 8.30 -17.59 4.95
N LEU A 358 9.45 -16.93 5.08
CA LEU A 358 10.18 -16.88 6.34
C LEU A 358 9.44 -16.11 7.45
N ILE A 359 8.73 -15.02 7.12
CA ILE A 359 7.95 -14.26 8.10
C ILE A 359 6.77 -15.11 8.61
N PHE A 360 6.02 -15.76 7.70
CA PHE A 360 4.93 -16.67 8.11
C PHE A 360 5.48 -17.88 8.88
N TYR A 361 6.61 -18.45 8.46
CA TYR A 361 7.29 -19.51 9.22
C TYR A 361 7.57 -19.06 10.65
N LYS A 362 8.08 -17.85 10.87
CA LYS A 362 8.30 -17.30 12.21
C LYS A 362 6.99 -17.27 13.02
N GLY A 363 5.92 -16.79 12.43
CA GLY A 363 4.60 -16.76 13.07
C GLY A 363 4.14 -18.17 13.50
N PHE A 364 4.27 -19.17 12.63
CA PHE A 364 3.89 -20.55 12.92
C PHE A 364 4.77 -21.19 13.99
N VAL A 365 6.08 -20.98 13.92
CA VAL A 365 7.01 -21.52 14.92
C VAL A 365 6.71 -20.96 16.31
N LEU A 366 6.47 -19.66 16.42
CA LEU A 366 6.13 -19.02 17.70
C LEU A 366 4.75 -19.47 18.22
N TRP A 367 3.77 -19.60 17.33
CA TRP A 367 2.44 -20.08 17.69
C TRP A 367 2.44 -21.52 18.19
N LEU A 368 3.24 -22.40 17.56
CA LEU A 368 3.32 -23.81 17.92
C LEU A 368 4.37 -24.11 19.02
N GLY A 369 5.10 -23.11 19.51
CA GLY A 369 6.17 -23.29 20.51
C GLY A 369 7.35 -24.11 20.00
N LEU A 370 7.62 -24.09 18.67
CA LEU A 370 8.70 -24.87 18.05
C LEU A 370 10.02 -24.08 18.03
N PRO A 371 11.17 -24.75 18.03
CA PRO A 371 12.45 -24.09 17.85
C PRO A 371 12.65 -23.60 16.40
N PHE A 372 13.38 -22.49 16.24
CA PHE A 372 13.82 -22.06 14.94
C PHE A 372 14.89 -22.98 14.35
N PHE A 373 14.90 -23.16 13.04
CA PHE A 373 16.02 -23.82 12.38
C PHE A 373 17.30 -22.97 12.51
N SER A 374 18.45 -23.63 12.50
CA SER A 374 19.75 -22.97 12.56
C SER A 374 19.88 -21.90 11.48
N SER A 375 20.46 -20.74 11.83
CA SER A 375 20.68 -19.60 10.91
C SER A 375 19.43 -18.90 10.37
N TYR A 376 18.22 -19.14 10.93
CA TYR A 376 16.97 -18.52 10.46
C TYR A 376 17.10 -17.00 10.27
N PHE A 377 17.56 -16.28 11.30
CA PHE A 377 17.65 -14.82 11.24
C PHE A 377 18.67 -14.32 10.22
N MET A 378 19.78 -15.05 10.04
CA MET A 378 20.79 -14.72 9.03
C MET A 378 20.19 -14.86 7.62
N ILE A 379 19.51 -15.97 7.35
CA ILE A 379 18.86 -16.21 6.05
C ILE A 379 17.79 -15.15 5.79
N LEU A 380 16.99 -14.79 6.78
CA LEU A 380 15.98 -13.74 6.67
C LEU A 380 16.60 -12.39 6.29
N VAL A 381 17.74 -12.01 6.87
CA VAL A 381 18.47 -10.78 6.50
C VAL A 381 18.97 -10.85 5.07
N LEU A 382 19.66 -11.93 4.69
CA LEU A 382 20.25 -12.10 3.35
C LEU A 382 19.20 -12.06 2.25
N VAL A 383 18.10 -12.78 2.44
CA VAL A 383 16.97 -12.81 1.47
C VAL A 383 16.32 -11.43 1.36
N SER A 384 16.17 -10.75 2.47
CA SER A 384 15.58 -9.41 2.48
C SER A 384 16.41 -8.38 1.74
N ALA A 385 17.74 -8.56 1.70
CA ALA A 385 18.64 -7.69 0.96
C ALA A 385 18.42 -7.75 -0.56
N LEU A 386 17.81 -8.82 -1.08
CA LEU A 386 17.45 -8.91 -2.50
C LEU A 386 16.48 -7.81 -2.93
N ILE A 387 15.59 -7.35 -2.02
CA ILE A 387 14.60 -6.31 -2.30
C ILE A 387 15.27 -4.97 -2.62
N PRO A 388 16.07 -4.35 -1.73
CA PRO A 388 16.74 -3.09 -2.04
C PRO A 388 17.77 -3.22 -3.17
N ILE A 389 18.40 -4.37 -3.36
CA ILE A 389 19.28 -4.63 -4.51
C ILE A 389 18.47 -4.53 -5.82
N ALA A 390 17.32 -5.20 -5.89
CA ALA A 390 16.44 -5.14 -7.05
C ALA A 390 15.91 -3.72 -7.32
N VAL A 391 15.48 -3.02 -6.25
CA VAL A 391 15.02 -1.62 -6.34
C VAL A 391 16.15 -0.69 -6.79
N GLY A 392 17.35 -0.85 -6.24
CA GLY A 392 18.55 -0.12 -6.66
C GLY A 392 18.88 -0.37 -8.14
N TRP A 393 18.72 -1.61 -8.60
CA TRP A 393 18.88 -1.94 -10.02
C TRP A 393 17.86 -1.19 -10.90
N ILE A 394 16.58 -1.17 -10.49
CA ILE A 394 15.53 -0.41 -11.18
C ILE A 394 15.89 1.08 -11.24
N ILE A 395 16.33 1.67 -10.13
CA ILE A 395 16.79 3.07 -10.07
C ILE A 395 17.94 3.28 -11.07
N GLY A 396 18.98 2.44 -11.03
CA GLY A 396 20.16 2.55 -11.91
C GLY A 396 19.80 2.52 -13.40
N LEU A 397 18.85 1.65 -13.80
CA LEU A 397 18.34 1.59 -15.18
C LEU A 397 17.61 2.88 -15.60
N ASN A 398 17.00 3.59 -14.65
CA ASN A 398 16.23 4.79 -14.91
C ASN A 398 17.02 6.10 -14.72
N LEU A 399 18.22 6.02 -14.14
CA LEU A 399 19.15 7.16 -14.07
C LEU A 399 19.99 7.33 -15.33
N ARG A 400 20.30 6.23 -16.02
CA ARG A 400 21.05 6.29 -17.28
C ARG A 400 20.23 7.09 -18.29
N LYS A 401 20.79 8.21 -18.79
CA LYS A 401 20.24 8.94 -19.94
C LYS A 401 20.13 7.96 -21.11
N ASN A 402 19.03 8.07 -21.89
CA ASN A 402 19.00 7.39 -23.18
C ASN A 402 20.14 7.98 -24.02
N GLU A 403 21.16 7.20 -24.29
CA GLU A 403 21.95 7.35 -25.50
C GLU A 403 21.12 6.98 -26.70
#